data_a85226054b133c957f8bdd50c4c0cb24
#
_entry.id   a85226054b133c957f8bdd50c4c0cb24
#
_cell.length_a   1.000
_cell.length_b   1.000
_cell.length_c   1.000
_cell.angle_alpha   90.00
_cell.angle_beta   90.00
_cell.angle_gamma   90.00
#
_symmetry.space_group_name_H-M   'P 1'
#
loop_
_entity.id
_entity.type
_entity.pdbx_description
1 polymer ?
#
loop_
_entity_poly.entity_id
_entity_poly.type
_entity_poly.pdbx_seq_one_letter_code
_entity_poly.pdbx_strand_id
1 'polypeptide(L)'
;LTGVETAPDPGKEALPEWFEKAERLANRAGLTFRDAEGHMTGELLLLAFFAVPLVLVVKIISVYLNHYFLRWVGAKVVQDFRIDLFRHLQKQSLAFFGRTDVGQLMSRCTGDPSQIDSVIAHTLADLCRAPFEILVAFGYVIYFAVTNNMVETLILVLIGFPLFMLPMALLGNLIRKWSRRALQRVSYISSKIHENITCIRVVKAYHMEEREVDKYREVNQYFIKSVLRALRIELLVTPSVEGVGILLIFAFTLYCFMRKIAVHDIAPLLVPLLIVYRPMKQLGKVQAQIERGRAALARIFSLLDTDMSLPLAEHPVRKSSFDDRVRFDNVCFRYQAEGDMTIRDVSFEIEHGAIVA
;
A
#
# COMPACT_ATOMS: atom_id res chain seq x y z
N LEU A 1 -3.88 -61.48 46.14
CA LEU A 1 -5.01 -60.69 46.35
C LEU A 1 -4.63 -59.18 46.24
N THR A 2 -3.97 -58.76 45.23
CA THR A 2 -3.61 -57.36 45.02
C THR A 2 -3.87 -56.98 43.58
N GLY A 3 -4.98 -56.33 43.36
CA GLY A 3 -5.24 -55.62 42.06
C GLY A 3 -4.26 -54.47 41.95
N VAL A 4 -3.23 -54.67 41.19
CA VAL A 4 -2.41 -53.56 40.67
C VAL A 4 -3.13 -53.00 39.44
N GLU A 5 -3.83 -51.87 39.63
CA GLU A 5 -4.24 -51.03 38.52
C GLU A 5 -2.97 -50.59 37.78
N THR A 6 -2.74 -51.14 36.64
CA THR A 6 -1.69 -50.67 35.73
C THR A 6 -2.04 -49.23 35.29
N ALA A 7 -1.17 -48.32 35.62
CA ALA A 7 -1.23 -46.94 35.14
C ALA A 7 -1.36 -46.93 33.61
N PRO A 8 -2.18 -46.03 33.02
CA PRO A 8 -2.31 -45.96 31.60
C PRO A 8 -0.97 -45.63 30.94
N ASP A 9 -0.66 -46.41 29.92
CA ASP A 9 0.53 -46.31 29.08
C ASP A 9 0.66 -44.88 28.51
N PRO A 10 1.72 -44.11 28.79
CA PRO A 10 1.84 -42.73 28.36
C PRO A 10 1.98 -42.55 26.82
N GLY A 11 1.88 -43.63 26.05
CA GLY A 11 2.05 -43.65 24.59
C GLY A 11 0.76 -43.62 23.77
N LYS A 12 -0.45 -43.62 24.39
CA LYS A 12 -1.74 -43.59 23.67
C LYS A 12 -2.47 -42.25 23.87
N GLU A 13 -1.81 -41.14 23.56
CA GLU A 13 -2.56 -39.90 23.28
C GLU A 13 -3.35 -40.09 22.01
N ALA A 14 -4.69 -39.92 22.09
CA ALA A 14 -5.57 -39.95 20.92
C ALA A 14 -5.13 -38.87 19.91
N LEU A 15 -4.60 -39.31 18.79
CA LEU A 15 -4.15 -38.40 17.74
C LEU A 15 -5.33 -37.69 17.12
N PRO A 16 -5.14 -36.45 16.66
CA PRO A 16 -6.20 -35.72 15.94
C PRO A 16 -6.72 -36.51 14.75
N GLU A 17 -8.04 -36.47 14.50
CA GLU A 17 -8.70 -37.20 13.38
C GLU A 17 -8.06 -36.92 11.99
N TRP A 18 -7.50 -35.73 11.79
CA TRP A 18 -6.80 -35.42 10.55
C TRP A 18 -5.52 -36.23 10.37
N PHE A 19 -4.84 -36.58 11.47
CA PHE A 19 -3.65 -37.40 11.42
C PHE A 19 -4.02 -38.85 11.08
N GLU A 20 -5.10 -39.40 11.66
CA GLU A 20 -5.58 -40.73 11.31
C GLU A 20 -6.07 -40.79 9.83
N LYS A 21 -6.65 -39.70 9.31
CA LYS A 21 -7.00 -39.62 7.88
C LYS A 21 -5.76 -39.56 6.99
N ALA A 22 -4.74 -38.82 7.40
CA ALA A 22 -3.46 -38.76 6.70
C ALA A 22 -2.74 -40.12 6.73
N GLU A 23 -2.77 -40.81 7.87
CA GLU A 23 -2.21 -42.17 8.04
C GLU A 23 -2.93 -43.19 7.13
N ARG A 24 -4.25 -43.12 7.05
CA ARG A 24 -5.04 -43.98 6.16
C ARG A 24 -4.75 -43.74 4.66
N LEU A 25 -4.52 -42.50 4.28
CA LEU A 25 -4.14 -42.14 2.92
C LEU A 25 -2.72 -42.59 2.58
N ALA A 26 -1.80 -42.46 3.50
CA ALA A 26 -0.42 -42.89 3.29
C ALA A 26 -0.26 -44.40 3.29
N ASN A 27 -1.00 -45.11 4.15
CA ASN A 27 -1.05 -46.58 4.13
C ASN A 27 -1.58 -47.10 2.81
N ARG A 28 -2.52 -46.35 2.12
CA ARG A 28 -2.95 -46.67 0.75
C ARG A 28 -1.86 -46.42 -0.29
N ALA A 29 -0.93 -45.52 -0.01
CA ALA A 29 0.26 -45.21 -0.85
C ALA A 29 1.47 -46.11 -0.53
N GLY A 30 1.34 -47.05 0.40
CA GLY A 30 2.40 -47.99 0.78
C GLY A 30 3.43 -47.42 1.78
N LEU A 31 3.11 -46.27 2.40
CA LEU A 31 3.97 -45.66 3.40
C LEU A 31 3.45 -45.97 4.82
N THR A 32 4.25 -46.62 5.65
CA THR A 32 3.89 -46.93 7.03
C THR A 32 4.30 -45.78 7.94
N PHE A 33 3.30 -45.14 8.61
CA PHE A 33 3.54 -43.99 9.50
C PHE A 33 4.12 -44.36 10.84
N ARG A 34 3.82 -45.58 11.33
CA ARG A 34 4.26 -46.10 12.63
C ARG A 34 4.82 -47.48 12.50
N ASP A 35 5.87 -47.76 13.29
CA ASP A 35 6.41 -49.08 13.50
C ASP A 35 5.55 -49.86 14.50
N ALA A 36 5.74 -51.15 14.60
CA ALA A 36 5.00 -52.03 15.52
C ALA A 36 5.09 -51.59 17.00
N GLU A 37 6.05 -50.76 17.33
CA GLU A 37 6.31 -50.18 18.68
C GLU A 37 5.66 -48.79 18.86
N GLY A 38 4.95 -48.27 17.87
CA GLY A 38 4.29 -46.95 17.93
C GLY A 38 5.21 -45.74 17.69
N HIS A 39 6.46 -45.96 17.35
CA HIS A 39 7.40 -44.87 16.97
C HIS A 39 7.21 -44.45 15.50
N MET A 40 7.53 -43.20 15.21
CA MET A 40 7.50 -42.71 13.82
C MET A 40 8.49 -43.45 12.96
N THR A 41 8.05 -44.02 11.85
CA THR A 41 8.88 -44.77 10.91
C THR A 41 9.90 -43.85 10.25
N GLY A 42 11.11 -44.35 9.96
CA GLY A 42 12.15 -43.62 9.26
C GLY A 42 11.68 -43.07 7.90
N GLU A 43 10.73 -43.72 7.23
CA GLU A 43 10.12 -43.31 6.00
C GLU A 43 9.31 -42.00 6.18
N LEU A 44 8.56 -41.84 7.28
CA LEU A 44 7.83 -40.61 7.57
C LEU A 44 8.79 -39.45 7.86
N LEU A 45 9.87 -39.72 8.60
CA LEU A 45 10.90 -38.69 8.85
C LEU A 45 11.59 -38.27 7.56
N LEU A 46 11.91 -39.19 6.66
CA LEU A 46 12.43 -38.85 5.31
C LEU A 46 11.42 -38.08 4.48
N LEU A 47 10.15 -38.49 4.46
CA LEU A 47 9.10 -37.78 3.73
C LEU A 47 8.94 -36.35 4.27
N ALA A 48 8.90 -36.16 5.59
CA ALA A 48 8.83 -34.85 6.22
C ALA A 48 10.08 -34.02 5.93
N PHE A 49 11.26 -34.64 5.96
CA PHE A 49 12.54 -34.01 5.66
C PHE A 49 12.61 -33.44 4.23
N PHE A 50 11.99 -34.12 3.25
CA PHE A 50 11.93 -33.62 1.89
C PHE A 50 10.69 -32.75 1.62
N ALA A 51 9.54 -33.06 2.22
CA ALA A 51 8.30 -32.31 1.99
C ALA A 51 8.36 -30.90 2.57
N VAL A 52 8.92 -30.72 3.75
CA VAL A 52 9.01 -29.38 4.37
C VAL A 52 9.88 -28.42 3.54
N PRO A 53 11.11 -28.78 3.12
CA PRO A 53 11.88 -27.92 2.21
C PRO A 53 11.19 -27.69 0.87
N LEU A 54 10.53 -28.71 0.30
CA LEU A 54 9.80 -28.57 -0.95
C LEU A 54 8.69 -27.54 -0.83
N VAL A 55 7.87 -27.61 0.22
CA VAL A 55 6.80 -26.63 0.50
C VAL A 55 7.39 -25.23 0.69
N LEU A 56 8.52 -25.12 1.39
CA LEU A 56 9.21 -23.84 1.56
C LEU A 56 9.71 -23.28 0.24
N VAL A 57 10.29 -24.10 -0.62
CA VAL A 57 10.74 -23.67 -1.97
C VAL A 57 9.55 -23.20 -2.82
N VAL A 58 8.46 -23.97 -2.84
CA VAL A 58 7.23 -23.58 -3.55
C VAL A 58 6.67 -22.27 -3.01
N LYS A 59 6.64 -22.10 -1.68
CA LYS A 59 6.23 -20.86 -1.03
C LYS A 59 7.12 -19.67 -1.44
N ILE A 60 8.44 -19.83 -1.42
CA ILE A 60 9.40 -18.76 -1.81
C ILE A 60 9.18 -18.37 -3.26
N ILE A 61 9.08 -19.35 -4.17
CA ILE A 61 8.82 -19.10 -5.59
C ILE A 61 7.49 -18.38 -5.79
N SER A 62 6.42 -18.83 -5.12
CA SER A 62 5.09 -18.22 -5.23
C SER A 62 5.07 -16.77 -4.72
N VAL A 63 5.73 -16.49 -3.61
CA VAL A 63 5.86 -15.14 -3.06
C VAL A 63 6.68 -14.25 -4.01
N TYR A 64 7.78 -14.76 -4.54
CA TYR A 64 8.60 -14.03 -5.53
C TYR A 64 7.79 -13.69 -6.79
N LEU A 65 7.12 -14.66 -7.39
CA LEU A 65 6.31 -14.47 -8.59
C LEU A 65 5.16 -13.48 -8.33
N ASN A 66 4.49 -13.57 -7.19
CA ASN A 66 3.44 -12.63 -6.82
C ASN A 66 3.96 -11.19 -6.76
N HIS A 67 5.06 -10.94 -6.06
CA HIS A 67 5.67 -9.60 -5.99
C HIS A 67 6.20 -9.13 -7.34
N TYR A 68 6.81 -10.03 -8.13
CA TYR A 68 7.33 -9.69 -9.45
C TYR A 68 6.21 -9.26 -10.39
N PHE A 69 5.13 -10.06 -10.51
CA PHE A 69 4.04 -9.75 -11.42
C PHE A 69 3.29 -8.47 -11.01
N LEU A 70 3.04 -8.27 -9.73
CA LEU A 70 2.40 -7.03 -9.26
C LEU A 70 3.24 -5.80 -9.54
N ARG A 71 4.56 -5.85 -9.33
CA ARG A 71 5.47 -4.76 -9.70
C ARG A 71 5.53 -4.56 -11.21
N TRP A 72 5.55 -5.64 -11.98
CA TRP A 72 5.55 -5.56 -13.43
C TRP A 72 4.27 -4.89 -13.95
N VAL A 73 3.10 -5.29 -13.43
CA VAL A 73 1.81 -4.65 -13.77
C VAL A 73 1.82 -3.17 -13.39
N GLY A 74 2.25 -2.84 -12.16
CA GLY A 74 2.36 -1.46 -11.72
C GLY A 74 3.24 -0.61 -12.64
N ALA A 75 4.43 -1.11 -13.00
CA ALA A 75 5.34 -0.42 -13.90
C ALA A 75 4.73 -0.23 -15.31
N LYS A 76 3.99 -1.23 -15.83
CA LYS A 76 3.31 -1.12 -17.12
C LYS A 76 2.19 -0.07 -17.09
N VAL A 77 1.35 -0.07 -16.07
CA VAL A 77 0.30 0.94 -15.88
C VAL A 77 0.90 2.36 -15.82
N VAL A 78 2.01 2.52 -15.09
CA VAL A 78 2.73 3.82 -15.03
C VAL A 78 3.27 4.23 -16.41
N GLN A 79 3.84 3.28 -17.13
CA GLN A 79 4.35 3.52 -18.50
C GLN A 79 3.20 4.02 -19.39
N ASP A 80 2.07 3.35 -19.39
CA ASP A 80 0.92 3.70 -20.24
C ASP A 80 0.37 5.08 -19.87
N PHE A 81 0.16 5.37 -18.58
CA PHE A 81 -0.25 6.71 -18.13
C PHE A 81 0.73 7.81 -18.56
N ARG A 82 2.04 7.57 -18.45
CA ARG A 82 3.04 8.56 -18.87
C ARG A 82 2.98 8.82 -20.38
N ILE A 83 2.82 7.77 -21.19
CA ILE A 83 2.69 7.90 -22.63
C ILE A 83 1.42 8.65 -23.00
N ASP A 84 0.28 8.33 -22.37
CA ASP A 84 -1.00 8.95 -22.65
C ASP A 84 -1.02 10.43 -22.22
N LEU A 85 -0.48 10.73 -21.04
CA LEU A 85 -0.32 12.09 -20.56
C LEU A 85 0.58 12.90 -21.51
N PHE A 86 1.73 12.35 -21.90
CA PHE A 86 2.64 13.04 -22.81
C PHE A 86 1.99 13.27 -24.19
N ARG A 87 1.31 12.26 -24.74
CA ARG A 87 0.57 12.36 -26.00
C ARG A 87 -0.53 13.42 -25.90
N HIS A 88 -1.24 13.46 -24.79
CA HIS A 88 -2.28 14.44 -24.54
C HIS A 88 -1.72 15.87 -24.48
N LEU A 89 -0.61 16.07 -23.73
CA LEU A 89 0.06 17.37 -23.66
C LEU A 89 0.54 17.86 -25.03
N GLN A 90 1.07 16.96 -25.88
CA GLN A 90 1.53 17.35 -27.24
C GLN A 90 0.37 17.83 -28.16
N LYS A 91 -0.87 17.47 -27.86
CA LYS A 91 -2.04 17.91 -28.61
C LYS A 91 -2.59 19.26 -28.14
N GLN A 92 -2.19 19.73 -26.95
CA GLN A 92 -2.72 20.95 -26.37
C GLN A 92 -2.19 22.21 -27.10
N SER A 93 -2.98 23.26 -27.10
CA SER A 93 -2.61 24.55 -27.67
C SER A 93 -1.61 25.34 -26.82
N LEU A 94 -0.92 26.31 -27.40
CA LEU A 94 -0.04 27.24 -26.66
C LEU A 94 -0.78 27.99 -25.54
N ALA A 95 -2.07 28.26 -25.72
CA ALA A 95 -2.90 28.91 -24.70
C ALA A 95 -3.04 28.03 -23.41
N PHE A 96 -3.03 26.71 -23.54
CA PHE A 96 -3.02 25.80 -22.41
C PHE A 96 -1.73 25.97 -21.58
N PHE A 97 -0.57 26.00 -22.25
CA PHE A 97 0.73 26.15 -21.58
C PHE A 97 0.92 27.55 -20.97
N GLY A 98 0.30 28.58 -21.56
CA GLY A 98 0.31 29.93 -21.00
C GLY A 98 -0.52 30.09 -19.71
N ARG A 99 -1.50 29.20 -19.49
CA ARG A 99 -2.39 29.22 -18.31
C ARG A 99 -2.00 28.25 -17.22
N THR A 100 -1.18 27.26 -17.54
CA THR A 100 -0.85 26.15 -16.64
C THR A 100 0.62 26.22 -16.24
N ASP A 101 0.89 26.11 -14.95
CA ASP A 101 2.26 26.06 -14.43
C ASP A 101 2.97 24.78 -14.90
N VAL A 102 4.11 24.94 -15.54
CA VAL A 102 4.97 23.84 -16.02
C VAL A 102 5.37 22.91 -14.88
N GLY A 103 5.64 23.45 -13.68
CA GLY A 103 5.98 22.65 -12.49
C GLY A 103 4.83 21.73 -12.08
N GLN A 104 3.58 22.20 -12.17
CA GLN A 104 2.42 21.35 -11.92
C GLN A 104 2.28 20.25 -12.97
N LEU A 105 2.49 20.55 -14.25
CA LEU A 105 2.44 19.54 -15.32
C LEU A 105 3.51 18.48 -15.14
N MET A 106 4.74 18.89 -14.81
CA MET A 106 5.83 17.96 -14.51
C MET A 106 5.48 17.04 -13.32
N SER A 107 4.92 17.60 -12.25
CA SER A 107 4.48 16.83 -11.08
C SER A 107 3.37 15.82 -11.44
N ARG A 108 2.41 16.21 -12.27
CA ARG A 108 1.32 15.32 -12.75
C ARG A 108 1.82 14.22 -13.68
N CYS A 109 2.84 14.49 -14.49
CA CYS A 109 3.40 13.49 -15.41
C CYS A 109 4.39 12.51 -14.72
N THR A 110 5.04 12.92 -13.63
CA THR A 110 6.05 12.09 -12.97
C THR A 110 5.60 11.56 -11.61
N GLY A 111 5.08 12.43 -10.75
CA GLY A 111 4.73 12.14 -9.37
C GLY A 111 3.44 11.34 -9.23
N ASP A 112 2.37 11.78 -9.89
CA ASP A 112 1.06 11.13 -9.77
C ASP A 112 1.06 9.67 -10.30
N PRO A 113 1.64 9.33 -11.47
CA PRO A 113 1.78 7.94 -11.91
C PRO A 113 2.59 7.07 -10.94
N SER A 114 3.64 7.62 -10.31
CA SER A 114 4.44 6.88 -9.33
C SER A 114 3.65 6.57 -8.03
N GLN A 115 2.67 7.41 -7.67
CA GLN A 115 1.74 7.11 -6.58
C GLN A 115 0.86 5.89 -6.89
N ILE A 116 0.40 5.78 -8.15
CA ILE A 116 -0.41 4.64 -8.61
C ILE A 116 0.42 3.35 -8.57
N ASP A 117 1.69 3.39 -9.00
CA ASP A 117 2.59 2.23 -8.87
C ASP A 117 2.66 1.71 -7.43
N SER A 118 2.84 2.61 -6.47
CA SER A 118 2.87 2.26 -5.05
C SER A 118 1.59 1.57 -4.57
N VAL A 119 0.42 2.01 -5.05
CA VAL A 119 -0.87 1.39 -4.72
C VAL A 119 -0.99 0.00 -5.34
N ILE A 120 -0.64 -0.17 -6.61
CA ILE A 120 -0.72 -1.47 -7.31
C ILE A 120 0.29 -2.45 -6.71
N ALA A 121 1.55 -2.04 -6.57
CA ALA A 121 2.64 -2.92 -6.18
C ALA A 121 2.53 -3.44 -4.73
N HIS A 122 1.97 -2.64 -3.83
CA HIS A 122 1.93 -2.97 -2.41
C HIS A 122 0.51 -3.14 -1.88
N THR A 123 -0.38 -2.18 -2.16
CA THR A 123 -1.70 -2.16 -1.55
C THR A 123 -2.63 -3.23 -2.11
N LEU A 124 -2.57 -3.49 -3.42
CA LEU A 124 -3.40 -4.51 -4.06
C LEU A 124 -3.00 -5.91 -3.59
N ALA A 125 -1.69 -6.17 -3.44
CA ALA A 125 -1.18 -7.42 -2.88
C ALA A 125 -1.72 -7.68 -1.46
N ASP A 126 -1.61 -6.65 -0.60
CA ASP A 126 -2.07 -6.75 0.79
C ASP A 126 -3.59 -6.87 0.87
N LEU A 127 -4.33 -6.16 0.00
CA LEU A 127 -5.79 -6.20 -0.04
C LEU A 127 -6.32 -7.59 -0.44
N CYS A 128 -5.66 -8.27 -1.36
CA CYS A 128 -6.05 -9.61 -1.76
C CYS A 128 -5.64 -10.66 -0.72
N ARG A 129 -4.43 -10.56 -0.18
CA ARG A 129 -3.84 -11.57 0.69
C ARG A 129 -4.38 -11.51 2.12
N ALA A 130 -4.48 -10.32 2.72
CA ALA A 130 -4.82 -10.17 4.13
C ALA A 130 -6.23 -10.71 4.49
N PRO A 131 -7.31 -10.47 3.72
CA PRO A 131 -8.61 -11.09 4.01
C PRO A 131 -8.58 -12.61 3.98
N PHE A 132 -7.83 -13.19 3.03
CA PHE A 132 -7.68 -14.64 2.92
C PHE A 132 -6.97 -15.23 4.14
N GLU A 133 -5.86 -14.63 4.57
CA GLU A 133 -5.13 -15.05 5.76
C GLU A 133 -6.02 -14.97 7.02
N ILE A 134 -6.82 -13.91 7.15
CA ILE A 134 -7.77 -13.72 8.25
C ILE A 134 -8.86 -14.78 8.22
N LEU A 135 -9.49 -15.00 7.06
CA LEU A 135 -10.57 -15.99 6.91
C LEU A 135 -10.07 -17.42 7.21
N VAL A 136 -8.90 -17.79 6.70
CA VAL A 136 -8.30 -19.10 6.96
C VAL A 136 -8.00 -19.29 8.45
N ALA A 137 -7.41 -18.29 9.10
CA ALA A 137 -7.07 -18.37 10.51
C ALA A 137 -8.30 -18.48 11.41
N PHE A 138 -9.33 -17.62 11.18
CA PHE A 138 -10.59 -17.71 11.93
C PHE A 138 -11.35 -18.99 11.61
N GLY A 139 -11.40 -19.40 10.34
CA GLY A 139 -12.03 -20.66 9.93
C GLY A 139 -11.40 -21.87 10.62
N TYR A 140 -10.06 -21.88 10.71
CA TYR A 140 -9.35 -22.93 11.44
C TYR A 140 -9.66 -22.93 12.95
N VAL A 141 -9.65 -21.75 13.59
CA VAL A 141 -9.98 -21.61 15.03
C VAL A 141 -11.40 -22.10 15.31
N ILE A 142 -12.38 -21.70 14.47
CA ILE A 142 -13.77 -22.14 14.61
C ILE A 142 -13.88 -23.65 14.41
N TYR A 143 -13.29 -24.18 13.34
CA TYR A 143 -13.28 -25.61 13.07
C TYR A 143 -12.71 -26.43 14.24
N PHE A 144 -11.52 -26.02 14.73
CA PHE A 144 -10.86 -26.70 15.83
C PHE A 144 -11.68 -26.66 17.12
N ALA A 145 -12.24 -25.50 17.47
CA ALA A 145 -13.04 -25.33 18.68
C ALA A 145 -14.34 -26.13 18.65
N VAL A 146 -15.02 -26.21 17.47
CA VAL A 146 -16.25 -26.99 17.32
C VAL A 146 -15.96 -28.49 17.37
N THR A 147 -14.91 -28.95 16.70
CA THR A 147 -14.54 -30.37 16.64
C THR A 147 -14.14 -30.91 18.02
N ASN A 148 -13.50 -30.09 18.85
CA ASN A 148 -13.05 -30.50 20.19
C ASN A 148 -14.02 -30.09 21.31
N ASN A 149 -15.27 -29.70 20.98
CA ASN A 149 -16.27 -29.22 21.94
C ASN A 149 -15.80 -28.08 22.85
N MET A 150 -14.92 -27.21 22.33
CA MET A 150 -14.33 -26.07 23.05
C MET A 150 -15.05 -24.74 22.74
N VAL A 151 -16.38 -24.75 22.63
CA VAL A 151 -17.18 -23.55 22.24
C VAL A 151 -17.01 -22.41 23.25
N GLU A 152 -16.92 -22.71 24.55
CA GLU A 152 -16.68 -21.68 25.57
C GLU A 152 -15.34 -20.98 25.36
N THR A 153 -14.30 -21.74 25.00
CA THR A 153 -12.97 -21.22 24.69
C THR A 153 -12.97 -20.37 23.42
N LEU A 154 -13.75 -20.77 22.40
CA LEU A 154 -13.95 -19.97 21.19
C LEU A 154 -14.57 -18.60 21.49
N ILE A 155 -15.59 -18.54 22.37
CA ILE A 155 -16.23 -17.27 22.76
C ILE A 155 -15.21 -16.36 23.46
N LEU A 156 -14.40 -16.93 24.36
CA LEU A 156 -13.35 -16.17 25.06
C LEU A 156 -12.31 -15.60 24.09
N VAL A 157 -11.90 -16.39 23.11
CA VAL A 157 -10.96 -15.97 22.04
C VAL A 157 -11.60 -14.87 21.17
N LEU A 158 -12.86 -15.02 20.81
CA LEU A 158 -13.60 -14.05 19.98
C LEU A 158 -13.78 -12.69 20.71
N ILE A 159 -13.97 -12.69 22.02
CA ILE A 159 -14.01 -11.47 22.85
C ILE A 159 -12.62 -10.89 23.06
N GLY A 160 -11.61 -11.74 23.26
CA GLY A 160 -10.22 -11.32 23.45
C GLY A 160 -9.62 -10.63 22.22
N PHE A 161 -10.06 -11.02 21.01
CA PHE A 161 -9.52 -10.47 19.77
C PHE A 161 -9.79 -8.96 19.58
N PRO A 162 -11.00 -8.41 19.74
CA PRO A 162 -11.23 -6.98 19.74
C PRO A 162 -10.42 -6.23 20.80
N LEU A 163 -10.29 -6.81 21.99
CA LEU A 163 -9.48 -6.23 23.07
C LEU A 163 -8.00 -6.16 22.70
N PHE A 164 -7.48 -7.18 22.02
CA PHE A 164 -6.13 -7.22 21.47
C PHE A 164 -5.91 -6.12 20.39
N MET A 165 -6.94 -5.79 19.60
CA MET A 165 -6.87 -4.75 18.57
C MET A 165 -7.08 -3.33 19.11
N LEU A 166 -7.60 -3.18 20.32
CA LEU A 166 -7.96 -1.88 20.92
C LEU A 166 -6.80 -0.87 20.93
N PRO A 167 -5.56 -1.21 21.36
CA PRO A 167 -4.44 -0.27 21.35
C PRO A 167 -4.15 0.28 19.94
N MET A 168 -4.24 -0.57 18.92
CA MET A 168 -4.01 -0.15 17.54
C MET A 168 -5.07 0.85 17.05
N ALA A 169 -6.33 0.65 17.40
CA ALA A 169 -7.42 1.56 17.05
C ALA A 169 -7.30 2.92 17.77
N LEU A 170 -7.00 2.91 19.06
CA LEU A 170 -6.87 4.13 19.88
C LEU A 170 -5.64 4.96 19.44
N LEU A 171 -4.48 4.34 19.36
CA LEU A 171 -3.23 5.01 18.98
C LEU A 171 -3.23 5.43 17.51
N GLY A 172 -3.87 4.66 16.63
CA GLY A 172 -4.00 4.99 15.21
C GLY A 172 -4.70 6.32 14.95
N ASN A 173 -5.70 6.69 15.75
CA ASN A 173 -6.35 7.99 15.67
C ASN A 173 -5.41 9.15 16.07
N LEU A 174 -4.60 8.95 17.11
CA LEU A 174 -3.60 9.92 17.52
C LEU A 174 -2.50 10.10 16.47
N ILE A 175 -2.01 9.00 15.88
CA ILE A 175 -1.03 9.04 14.80
C ILE A 175 -1.58 9.85 13.62
N ARG A 176 -2.82 9.57 13.17
CA ARG A 176 -3.47 10.32 12.08
C ARG A 176 -3.54 11.82 12.38
N LYS A 177 -3.88 12.20 13.61
CA LYS A 177 -3.96 13.61 14.02
C LYS A 177 -2.61 14.32 13.90
N TRP A 178 -1.54 13.71 14.40
CA TRP A 178 -0.20 14.32 14.38
C TRP A 178 0.43 14.26 12.99
N SER A 179 0.21 13.20 12.21
CA SER A 179 0.65 13.12 10.82
C SER A 179 0.01 14.19 9.93
N ARG A 180 -1.31 14.45 10.10
CA ARG A 180 -1.97 15.57 9.40
C ARG A 180 -1.33 16.91 9.74
N ARG A 181 -1.03 17.16 11.01
CA ARG A 181 -0.35 18.39 11.43
C ARG A 181 1.05 18.50 10.84
N ALA A 182 1.80 17.41 10.79
CA ALA A 182 3.10 17.36 10.14
C ALA A 182 3.01 17.70 8.65
N LEU A 183 2.05 17.11 7.91
CA LEU A 183 1.83 17.41 6.49
C LEU A 183 1.46 18.88 6.24
N GLN A 184 0.61 19.48 7.07
CA GLN A 184 0.29 20.91 6.98
C GLN A 184 1.55 21.78 7.19
N ARG A 185 2.45 21.37 8.10
CA ARG A 185 3.71 22.10 8.33
C ARG A 185 4.70 21.94 7.17
N VAL A 186 4.73 20.79 6.49
CA VAL A 186 5.53 20.61 5.26
C VAL A 186 5.08 21.59 4.18
N SER A 187 3.77 21.72 3.96
CA SER A 187 3.24 22.70 3.00
C SER A 187 3.67 24.13 3.34
N TYR A 188 3.63 24.50 4.62
CA TYR A 188 4.07 25.83 5.08
C TYR A 188 5.58 26.04 4.88
N ILE A 189 6.41 25.02 5.15
CA ILE A 189 7.86 25.05 4.87
C ILE A 189 8.10 25.29 3.37
N SER A 190 7.41 24.54 2.50
CA SER A 190 7.55 24.67 1.05
C SER A 190 7.17 26.07 0.57
N SER A 191 6.07 26.65 1.09
CA SER A 191 5.66 28.01 0.77
C SER A 191 6.72 29.02 1.22
N LYS A 192 7.33 28.82 2.40
CA LYS A 192 8.35 29.72 2.93
C LYS A 192 9.66 29.69 2.12
N ILE A 193 10.04 28.48 1.66
CA ILE A 193 11.18 28.32 0.74
C ILE A 193 10.90 29.04 -0.58
N HIS A 194 9.71 28.84 -1.15
CA HIS A 194 9.32 29.46 -2.40
C HIS A 194 9.32 31.00 -2.31
N GLU A 195 8.72 31.57 -1.27
CA GLU A 195 8.71 32.99 -0.98
C GLU A 195 10.14 33.54 -0.91
N ASN A 196 11.02 32.87 -0.14
CA ASN A 196 12.40 33.31 0.07
C ASN A 196 13.23 33.27 -1.22
N ILE A 197 13.11 32.19 -2.02
CA ILE A 197 13.81 32.06 -3.30
C ILE A 197 13.30 33.10 -4.31
N THR A 198 12.00 33.35 -4.36
CA THR A 198 11.41 34.35 -5.24
C THR A 198 11.88 35.75 -4.89
N CYS A 199 12.00 36.06 -3.59
CA CYS A 199 12.45 37.36 -3.09
C CYS A 199 13.96 37.42 -2.79
N ILE A 200 14.76 36.49 -3.31
CA ILE A 200 16.19 36.36 -2.94
C ILE A 200 17.01 37.64 -3.18
N ARG A 201 16.68 38.42 -4.22
CA ARG A 201 17.34 39.69 -4.51
C ARG A 201 17.12 40.69 -3.40
N VAL A 202 15.91 40.73 -2.83
CA VAL A 202 15.60 41.65 -1.68
C VAL A 202 16.33 41.18 -0.44
N VAL A 203 16.32 39.87 -0.14
CA VAL A 203 17.05 39.30 1.00
C VAL A 203 18.56 39.69 0.93
N LYS A 204 19.15 39.54 -0.27
CA LYS A 204 20.56 39.89 -0.49
C LYS A 204 20.82 41.39 -0.40
N ALA A 205 19.94 42.22 -0.97
CA ALA A 205 20.11 43.69 -0.95
C ALA A 205 20.09 44.27 0.47
N TYR A 206 19.33 43.68 1.37
CA TYR A 206 19.17 44.12 2.75
C TYR A 206 20.00 43.32 3.79
N HIS A 207 20.87 42.38 3.34
CA HIS A 207 21.65 41.48 4.21
C HIS A 207 20.81 40.77 5.28
N MET A 208 19.64 40.22 4.86
CA MET A 208 18.68 39.59 5.77
C MET A 208 18.79 38.05 5.80
N GLU A 209 19.90 37.47 5.33
CA GLU A 209 20.07 36.02 5.19
C GLU A 209 19.90 35.29 6.52
N GLU A 210 20.62 35.74 7.57
CA GLU A 210 20.55 35.10 8.89
C GLU A 210 19.15 35.21 9.51
N ARG A 211 18.48 36.34 9.30
CA ARG A 211 17.11 36.54 9.79
C ARG A 211 16.12 35.57 9.11
N GLU A 212 16.27 35.34 7.81
CA GLU A 212 15.42 34.38 7.09
C GLU A 212 15.76 32.94 7.46
N VAL A 213 17.04 32.62 7.73
CA VAL A 213 17.44 31.30 8.27
C VAL A 213 16.82 31.08 9.66
N ASP A 214 16.79 32.05 10.52
CA ASP A 214 16.17 31.92 11.85
C ASP A 214 14.68 31.72 11.78
N LYS A 215 13.98 32.46 10.92
CA LYS A 215 12.55 32.21 10.64
C LYS A 215 12.29 30.80 10.12
N TYR A 216 13.12 30.34 9.18
CA TYR A 216 13.03 28.99 8.66
C TYR A 216 13.31 27.94 9.73
N ARG A 217 14.29 28.16 10.58
CA ARG A 217 14.63 27.29 11.73
C ARG A 217 13.45 27.14 12.68
N GLU A 218 12.75 28.24 13.00
CA GLU A 218 11.56 28.20 13.85
C GLU A 218 10.45 27.33 13.23
N VAL A 219 10.12 27.54 11.97
CA VAL A 219 9.10 26.77 11.25
C VAL A 219 9.48 25.28 11.20
N ASN A 220 10.75 24.99 10.91
CA ASN A 220 11.25 23.62 10.85
C ASN A 220 11.22 22.91 12.23
N GLN A 221 11.49 23.65 13.31
CA GLN A 221 11.37 23.11 14.67
C GLN A 221 9.93 22.68 15.00
N TYR A 222 8.92 23.45 14.59
CA TYR A 222 7.51 23.06 14.77
C TYR A 222 7.16 21.83 13.96
N PHE A 223 7.66 21.72 12.74
CA PHE A 223 7.52 20.53 11.92
C PHE A 223 8.12 19.29 12.60
N ILE A 224 9.40 19.36 13.01
CA ILE A 224 10.09 18.25 13.68
C ILE A 224 9.37 17.86 14.98
N LYS A 225 8.89 18.80 15.79
CA LYS A 225 8.10 18.50 16.99
C LYS A 225 6.82 17.70 16.65
N SER A 226 6.17 18.02 15.53
CA SER A 226 4.96 17.29 15.09
C SER A 226 5.28 15.90 14.59
N VAL A 227 6.36 15.74 13.81
CA VAL A 227 6.85 14.44 13.33
C VAL A 227 7.27 13.54 14.48
N LEU A 228 8.07 14.07 15.42
CA LEU A 228 8.53 13.30 16.58
C LEU A 228 7.37 12.86 17.49
N ARG A 229 6.33 13.68 17.63
CA ARG A 229 5.12 13.24 18.36
C ARG A 229 4.39 12.11 17.66
N ALA A 230 4.22 12.21 16.34
CA ALA A 230 3.63 11.12 15.56
C ALA A 230 4.46 9.84 15.69
N LEU A 231 5.79 9.95 15.53
CA LEU A 231 6.72 8.83 15.64
C LEU A 231 6.69 8.18 17.03
N ARG A 232 6.71 8.96 18.11
CA ARG A 232 6.62 8.43 19.49
C ARG A 232 5.37 7.59 19.69
N ILE A 233 4.21 8.06 19.19
CA ILE A 233 2.95 7.32 19.30
C ILE A 233 3.00 6.07 18.41
N GLU A 234 3.56 6.17 17.21
CA GLU A 234 3.71 5.03 16.29
C GLU A 234 4.59 3.93 16.91
N LEU A 235 5.71 4.31 17.53
CA LEU A 235 6.59 3.36 18.21
C LEU A 235 5.95 2.69 19.44
N LEU A 236 4.96 3.34 20.08
CA LEU A 236 4.23 2.75 21.20
C LEU A 236 3.17 1.71 20.76
N VAL A 237 2.76 1.71 19.49
CA VAL A 237 1.73 0.75 19.02
C VAL A 237 2.17 -0.68 19.21
N THR A 238 3.35 -1.05 18.73
CA THR A 238 3.85 -2.43 18.80
C THR A 238 3.99 -2.92 20.25
N PRO A 239 4.69 -2.22 21.16
CA PRO A 239 4.79 -2.65 22.56
C PRO A 239 3.44 -2.71 23.28
N SER A 240 2.52 -1.79 22.97
CA SER A 240 1.18 -1.78 23.58
C SER A 240 0.36 -2.99 23.15
N VAL A 241 0.40 -3.34 21.87
CA VAL A 241 -0.30 -4.52 21.34
C VAL A 241 0.34 -5.80 21.89
N GLU A 242 1.66 -5.87 21.92
CA GLU A 242 2.38 -7.02 22.52
C GLU A 242 2.08 -7.16 24.02
N GLY A 243 2.06 -6.05 24.77
CA GLY A 243 1.73 -6.06 26.20
C GLY A 243 0.32 -6.56 26.47
N VAL A 244 -0.68 -6.04 25.72
CA VAL A 244 -2.06 -6.55 25.81
C VAL A 244 -2.13 -8.01 25.38
N GLY A 245 -1.41 -8.39 24.32
CA GLY A 245 -1.34 -9.78 23.85
C GLY A 245 -0.81 -10.72 24.93
N ILE A 246 0.30 -10.37 25.58
CA ILE A 246 0.88 -11.17 26.69
C ILE A 246 -0.12 -11.28 27.85
N LEU A 247 -0.79 -10.19 28.23
CA LEU A 247 -1.81 -10.23 29.29
C LEU A 247 -2.98 -11.14 28.93
N LEU A 248 -3.45 -11.08 27.69
CA LEU A 248 -4.52 -11.95 27.19
C LEU A 248 -4.09 -13.42 27.14
N ILE A 249 -2.88 -13.71 26.67
CA ILE A 249 -2.32 -15.07 26.68
C ILE A 249 -2.21 -15.59 28.12
N PHE A 250 -1.73 -14.76 29.04
CA PHE A 250 -1.62 -15.15 30.47
C PHE A 250 -3.01 -15.40 31.07
N ALA A 251 -3.98 -14.53 30.86
CA ALA A 251 -5.35 -14.70 31.32
C ALA A 251 -6.01 -15.95 30.71
N PHE A 252 -5.76 -16.20 29.42
CA PHE A 252 -6.24 -17.38 28.72
C PHE A 252 -5.60 -18.67 29.26
N THR A 253 -4.31 -18.68 29.52
CA THR A 253 -3.58 -19.81 30.09
C THR A 253 -4.08 -20.11 31.51
N LEU A 254 -4.32 -19.08 32.33
CA LEU A 254 -4.90 -19.24 33.66
C LEU A 254 -6.31 -19.83 33.61
N TYR A 255 -7.15 -19.38 32.67
CA TYR A 255 -8.48 -19.95 32.43
C TYR A 255 -8.39 -21.42 32.03
N CYS A 256 -7.50 -21.80 31.11
CA CYS A 256 -7.30 -23.19 30.70
C CYS A 256 -6.80 -24.07 31.86
N PHE A 257 -5.91 -23.54 32.67
CA PHE A 257 -5.45 -24.23 33.89
C PHE A 257 -6.59 -24.50 34.88
N MET A 258 -7.45 -23.50 35.13
CA MET A 258 -8.62 -23.67 35.99
C MET A 258 -9.62 -24.70 35.45
N ARG A 259 -9.76 -24.79 34.14
CA ARG A 259 -10.63 -25.77 33.44
C ARG A 259 -9.96 -27.12 33.20
N LYS A 260 -8.68 -27.30 33.61
CA LYS A 260 -7.87 -28.52 33.37
C LYS A 260 -7.77 -28.87 31.88
N ILE A 261 -7.76 -27.88 30.99
CA ILE A 261 -7.55 -28.08 29.56
C ILE A 261 -6.08 -28.37 29.32
N ALA A 262 -5.77 -29.39 28.52
CA ALA A 262 -4.40 -29.76 28.24
C ALA A 262 -3.67 -28.70 27.40
N VAL A 263 -2.39 -28.52 27.64
CA VAL A 263 -1.59 -27.45 26.96
C VAL A 263 -1.52 -27.66 25.44
N HIS A 264 -1.59 -28.90 24.96
CA HIS A 264 -1.56 -29.21 23.52
C HIS A 264 -2.82 -28.74 22.78
N ASP A 265 -3.97 -28.56 23.46
CA ASP A 265 -5.21 -28.05 22.89
C ASP A 265 -5.23 -26.52 22.81
N ILE A 266 -4.37 -25.84 23.55
CA ILE A 266 -4.30 -24.38 23.64
C ILE A 266 -3.54 -23.80 22.43
N ALA A 267 -2.43 -24.41 22.05
CA ALA A 267 -1.58 -23.91 20.97
C ALA A 267 -2.30 -23.78 19.62
N PRO A 268 -3.13 -24.74 19.17
CA PRO A 268 -3.90 -24.62 17.93
C PRO A 268 -4.88 -23.44 17.91
N LEU A 269 -5.33 -22.96 19.06
CA LEU A 269 -6.22 -21.81 19.18
C LEU A 269 -5.45 -20.48 19.19
N LEU A 270 -4.30 -20.42 19.85
CA LEU A 270 -3.53 -19.19 20.02
C LEU A 270 -2.66 -18.85 18.81
N VAL A 271 -2.01 -19.83 18.20
CA VAL A 271 -1.06 -19.59 17.10
C VAL A 271 -1.70 -18.90 15.90
N PRO A 272 -2.90 -19.30 15.40
CA PRO A 272 -3.55 -18.60 14.31
C PRO A 272 -3.90 -17.14 14.63
N LEU A 273 -4.29 -16.85 15.88
CA LEU A 273 -4.59 -15.49 16.32
C LEU A 273 -3.37 -14.57 16.31
N LEU A 274 -2.23 -15.07 16.72
CA LEU A 274 -0.97 -14.33 16.64
C LEU A 274 -0.58 -14.05 15.20
N ILE A 275 -0.84 -14.99 14.28
CA ILE A 275 -0.57 -14.82 12.85
C ILE A 275 -1.48 -13.76 12.22
N VAL A 276 -2.74 -13.66 12.66
CA VAL A 276 -3.72 -12.67 12.14
C VAL A 276 -3.33 -11.21 12.45
N TYR A 277 -2.54 -10.97 13.48
CA TYR A 277 -2.10 -9.61 13.84
C TYR A 277 -1.44 -8.87 12.67
N ARG A 278 -0.57 -9.55 11.91
CA ARG A 278 0.17 -8.95 10.79
C ARG A 278 -0.76 -8.49 9.64
N PRO A 279 -1.63 -9.33 9.09
CA PRO A 279 -2.59 -8.93 8.06
C PRO A 279 -3.58 -7.85 8.52
N MET A 280 -4.03 -7.88 9.78
CA MET A 280 -4.88 -6.81 10.32
C MET A 280 -4.18 -5.45 10.32
N LYS A 281 -2.91 -5.40 10.74
CA LYS A 281 -2.09 -4.18 10.69
C LYS A 281 -1.89 -3.68 9.25
N GLN A 282 -1.74 -4.57 8.29
CA GLN A 282 -1.63 -4.22 6.86
C GLN A 282 -2.92 -3.59 6.34
N LEU A 283 -4.08 -4.21 6.60
CA LEU A 283 -5.39 -3.67 6.19
C LEU A 283 -5.65 -2.26 6.74
N GLY A 284 -5.20 -1.96 7.95
CA GLY A 284 -5.30 -0.61 8.52
C GLY A 284 -4.56 0.47 7.72
N LYS A 285 -3.54 0.12 6.94
CA LYS A 285 -2.79 1.03 6.07
C LYS A 285 -3.37 1.14 4.65
N VAL A 286 -4.06 0.10 4.20
CA VAL A 286 -4.58 -0.01 2.83
C VAL A 286 -5.51 1.15 2.48
N GLN A 287 -6.44 1.52 3.36
CA GLN A 287 -7.38 2.61 3.12
C GLN A 287 -6.67 3.94 2.82
N ALA A 288 -5.65 4.29 3.60
CA ALA A 288 -4.91 5.54 3.41
C ALA A 288 -4.14 5.55 2.07
N GLN A 289 -3.65 4.40 1.62
CA GLN A 289 -2.94 4.27 0.36
C GLN A 289 -3.90 4.33 -0.84
N ILE A 290 -5.06 3.69 -0.74
CA ILE A 290 -6.12 3.78 -1.75
C ILE A 290 -6.58 5.23 -1.93
N GLU A 291 -6.79 5.98 -0.85
CA GLU A 291 -7.18 7.40 -0.94
C GLU A 291 -6.11 8.26 -1.62
N ARG A 292 -4.82 7.99 -1.38
CA ARG A 292 -3.72 8.66 -2.10
C ARG A 292 -3.75 8.34 -3.58
N GLY A 293 -3.91 7.06 -3.93
CA GLY A 293 -4.02 6.63 -5.32
C GLY A 293 -5.23 7.23 -6.03
N ARG A 294 -6.39 7.28 -5.37
CA ARG A 294 -7.60 7.91 -5.87
C ARG A 294 -7.39 9.40 -6.15
N ALA A 295 -6.72 10.13 -5.25
CA ALA A 295 -6.39 11.53 -5.45
C ALA A 295 -5.44 11.72 -6.65
N ALA A 296 -4.43 10.85 -6.82
CA ALA A 296 -3.52 10.89 -7.97
C ALA A 296 -4.26 10.60 -9.28
N LEU A 297 -5.12 9.57 -9.32
CA LEU A 297 -5.96 9.24 -10.47
C LEU A 297 -6.87 10.41 -10.85
N ALA A 298 -7.54 11.03 -9.88
CA ALA A 298 -8.41 12.17 -10.14
C ALA A 298 -7.66 13.34 -10.81
N ARG A 299 -6.41 13.62 -10.40
CA ARG A 299 -5.57 14.64 -11.04
C ARG A 299 -5.13 14.26 -12.44
N ILE A 300 -4.77 13.00 -12.68
CA ILE A 300 -4.41 12.50 -14.01
C ILE A 300 -5.61 12.61 -14.95
N PHE A 301 -6.78 12.11 -14.55
CA PHE A 301 -7.97 12.19 -15.40
C PHE A 301 -8.43 13.63 -15.61
N SER A 302 -8.36 14.52 -14.59
CA SER A 302 -8.66 15.92 -14.78
C SER A 302 -7.77 16.59 -15.83
N LEU A 303 -6.52 16.14 -15.98
CA LEU A 303 -5.63 16.63 -17.02
C LEU A 303 -5.96 16.02 -18.39
N LEU A 304 -6.23 14.72 -18.46
CA LEU A 304 -6.61 14.02 -19.69
C LEU A 304 -7.96 14.47 -20.25
N ASP A 305 -8.89 14.85 -19.39
CA ASP A 305 -10.22 15.34 -19.77
C ASP A 305 -10.21 16.82 -20.19
N THR A 306 -9.10 17.54 -19.91
CA THR A 306 -8.97 18.95 -20.32
C THR A 306 -8.58 18.99 -21.79
N ASP A 307 -9.51 19.34 -22.69
CA ASP A 307 -9.22 19.54 -24.10
C ASP A 307 -9.18 21.03 -24.43
N MET A 308 -7.99 21.53 -24.71
CA MET A 308 -7.71 22.87 -25.25
C MET A 308 -6.90 22.75 -26.54
N SER A 309 -7.07 21.65 -27.28
CA SER A 309 -6.45 21.45 -28.59
C SER A 309 -6.96 22.49 -29.59
N LEU A 310 -6.14 22.76 -30.59
CA LEU A 310 -6.59 23.64 -31.69
C LEU A 310 -7.65 22.91 -32.52
N PRO A 311 -8.78 23.59 -32.84
CA PRO A 311 -9.78 23.00 -33.70
C PRO A 311 -9.18 22.72 -35.07
N LEU A 312 -9.23 21.48 -35.50
CA LEU A 312 -8.84 21.09 -36.84
C LEU A 312 -10.03 21.34 -37.78
N ALA A 313 -9.73 21.76 -39.02
CA ALA A 313 -10.77 21.88 -40.06
C ALA A 313 -11.41 20.50 -40.31
N GLU A 314 -12.73 20.43 -40.47
CA GLU A 314 -13.43 19.17 -40.74
C GLU A 314 -12.91 18.48 -42.02
N HIS A 315 -12.48 19.27 -43.02
CA HIS A 315 -11.91 18.79 -44.27
C HIS A 315 -10.57 19.45 -44.55
N PRO A 316 -9.45 19.03 -43.92
CA PRO A 316 -8.17 19.66 -44.17
C PRO A 316 -7.64 19.32 -45.56
N VAL A 317 -7.30 20.36 -46.33
CA VAL A 317 -6.67 20.20 -47.62
C VAL A 317 -5.19 19.89 -47.44
N ARG A 318 -4.77 18.71 -47.89
CA ARG A 318 -3.35 18.34 -47.87
C ARG A 318 -2.64 19.03 -49.05
N LYS A 319 -1.71 19.92 -48.75
CA LYS A 319 -0.80 20.52 -49.71
C LYS A 319 0.49 19.67 -49.76
N SER A 320 0.90 19.26 -50.95
CA SER A 320 2.05 18.37 -51.15
C SER A 320 3.41 19.11 -51.14
N SER A 321 3.40 20.41 -51.50
CA SER A 321 4.60 21.25 -51.55
C SER A 321 4.27 22.67 -51.11
N PHE A 322 5.31 23.39 -50.67
CA PHE A 322 5.29 24.81 -50.39
C PHE A 322 6.29 25.47 -51.34
N ASP A 323 5.78 26.04 -52.46
CA ASP A 323 6.63 26.45 -53.58
C ASP A 323 6.59 27.98 -53.84
N ASP A 324 5.69 28.71 -53.16
CA ASP A 324 5.50 30.16 -53.43
C ASP A 324 5.67 30.93 -52.09
N ARG A 325 4.61 31.37 -51.52
CA ARG A 325 4.59 32.25 -50.35
C ARG A 325 3.44 31.89 -49.37
N VAL A 326 3.61 32.28 -48.11
CA VAL A 326 2.54 32.34 -47.13
C VAL A 326 2.10 33.81 -46.98
N ARG A 327 0.85 34.09 -47.25
CA ARG A 327 0.28 35.43 -47.12
C ARG A 327 -0.71 35.45 -45.98
N PHE A 328 -0.54 36.42 -45.09
CA PHE A 328 -1.48 36.80 -44.06
C PHE A 328 -2.20 38.05 -44.57
N ASP A 329 -3.52 38.04 -44.59
CA ASP A 329 -4.34 39.12 -45.13
C ASP A 329 -5.38 39.54 -44.09
N ASN A 330 -5.23 40.73 -43.53
CA ASN A 330 -6.11 41.32 -42.50
C ASN A 330 -6.37 40.36 -41.32
N VAL A 331 -5.33 39.71 -40.85
CA VAL A 331 -5.45 38.71 -39.77
C VAL A 331 -5.65 39.39 -38.43
N CYS A 332 -6.74 39.01 -37.77
CA CYS A 332 -7.05 39.39 -36.39
C CYS A 332 -6.96 38.14 -35.48
N PHE A 333 -6.32 38.27 -34.33
CA PHE A 333 -6.16 37.15 -33.39
C PHE A 333 -6.38 37.59 -31.94
N ARG A 334 -7.03 36.72 -31.18
CA ARG A 334 -7.17 36.85 -29.71
C ARG A 334 -7.01 35.48 -29.03
N TYR A 335 -6.40 35.45 -27.84
CA TYR A 335 -6.21 34.23 -27.06
C TYR A 335 -7.48 33.76 -26.34
N GLN A 336 -8.42 34.67 -26.07
CA GLN A 336 -9.67 34.37 -25.35
C GLN A 336 -10.86 34.89 -26.15
N ALA A 337 -11.94 34.09 -26.17
CA ALA A 337 -13.15 34.45 -26.94
C ALA A 337 -13.75 35.81 -26.55
N GLU A 338 -13.63 36.23 -25.30
CA GLU A 338 -14.14 37.50 -24.74
C GLU A 338 -13.03 38.51 -24.40
N GLY A 339 -11.77 38.25 -24.79
CA GLY A 339 -10.64 39.13 -24.53
C GLY A 339 -10.40 40.17 -25.63
N ASP A 340 -9.56 41.17 -25.34
CA ASP A 340 -9.07 42.13 -26.31
C ASP A 340 -8.31 41.45 -27.45
N MET A 341 -8.45 42.02 -28.67
CA MET A 341 -7.69 41.56 -29.84
C MET A 341 -6.20 41.82 -29.63
N THR A 342 -5.40 40.73 -29.59
CA THR A 342 -3.95 40.81 -29.48
C THR A 342 -3.29 41.22 -30.76
N ILE A 343 -3.83 40.77 -31.90
CA ILE A 343 -3.43 41.17 -33.26
C ILE A 343 -4.66 41.73 -33.96
N ARG A 344 -4.52 42.86 -34.65
CA ARG A 344 -5.58 43.51 -35.40
C ARG A 344 -5.08 43.87 -36.80
N ASP A 345 -5.81 43.45 -37.82
CA ASP A 345 -5.62 43.81 -39.21
C ASP A 345 -4.17 43.72 -39.71
N VAL A 346 -3.47 42.66 -39.33
CA VAL A 346 -2.06 42.43 -39.71
C VAL A 346 -2.02 41.72 -41.06
N SER A 347 -1.32 42.34 -42.02
CA SER A 347 -1.09 41.78 -43.36
C SER A 347 0.40 41.74 -43.66
N PHE A 348 0.92 40.57 -44.06
CA PHE A 348 2.29 40.40 -44.51
C PHE A 348 2.44 39.13 -45.35
N GLU A 349 3.53 39.08 -46.11
CA GLU A 349 3.88 37.91 -46.92
C GLU A 349 5.26 37.36 -46.51
N ILE A 350 5.37 36.05 -46.59
CA ILE A 350 6.63 35.31 -46.33
C ILE A 350 6.90 34.48 -47.58
N GLU A 351 7.99 34.79 -48.31
CA GLU A 351 8.42 34.02 -49.48
C GLU A 351 9.05 32.70 -49.08
N HIS A 352 9.02 31.71 -49.97
CA HIS A 352 9.69 30.44 -49.76
C HIS A 352 11.18 30.63 -49.51
N GLY A 353 11.70 30.06 -48.43
CA GLY A 353 13.12 30.17 -48.04
C GLY A 353 13.49 31.47 -47.30
N ALA A 354 12.56 32.43 -47.12
CA ALA A 354 12.80 33.66 -46.39
C ALA A 354 12.75 33.40 -44.86
N ILE A 355 13.63 34.08 -44.13
CA ILE A 355 13.59 34.19 -42.67
C ILE A 355 13.08 35.56 -42.32
N VAL A 356 11.96 35.61 -41.59
CA VAL A 356 11.34 36.87 -41.15
C VAL A 356 11.40 36.92 -39.62
N ALA A 357 11.90 38.01 -39.06
CA ALA A 357 12.01 38.22 -37.61
C ALA A 357 11.18 39.44 -37.19
#